data_105a6080654fcf8989d90e02d6ca9028
#
_entry.id   105a6080654fcf8989d90e02d6ca9028
#
_cell.length_a   1.000
_cell.length_b   1.000
_cell.length_c   1.000
_cell.angle_alpha   90.00
_cell.angle_beta   90.00
_cell.angle_gamma   90.00
#
_symmetry.space_group_name_H-M   'P 1'
#
loop_
_entity.id
_entity.type
_entity.pdbx_description
1 polymer ?
#
loop_
_entity_poly.entity_id
_entity_poly.type
_entity_poly.pdbx_seq_one_letter_code
_entity_poly.pdbx_strand_id
1 'polypeptide(L)'
;ERLIWADNKPIGLDTIYVSETTFPDFIQKAASEKPLYHILREDYGLEVAEATLEINGILADSSKASLLKCLVGDPLFHVEKTAYNTYPFFLHICTL
;
A
#
# COMPACT_ATOMS: atom_id res chain seq x y z
N GLU A 1 6.68 0.56 4.25
CA GLU A 1 5.79 1.72 4.43
C GLU A 1 6.31 2.89 3.60
N ARG A 2 5.43 3.60 2.94
CA ARG A 2 5.81 4.80 2.19
C ARG A 2 4.68 5.82 2.19
N LEU A 3 5.06 7.10 2.09
CA LEU A 3 4.10 8.20 1.95
C LEU A 3 3.75 8.40 0.48
N ILE A 4 2.48 8.69 0.22
CA ILE A 4 1.99 9.07 -1.09
C ILE A 4 1.80 10.59 -1.10
N TRP A 5 2.36 11.25 -2.10
CA TRP A 5 2.34 12.71 -2.21
C TRP A 5 1.53 13.16 -3.42
N ALA A 6 0.85 14.28 -3.25
CA ALA A 6 0.21 15.01 -4.34
C ALA A 6 0.33 16.51 -4.07
N ASP A 7 0.76 17.30 -5.06
CA ASP A 7 0.93 18.74 -4.96
C ASP A 7 1.74 19.17 -3.73
N ASN A 8 2.84 18.47 -3.46
CA ASN A 8 3.72 18.70 -2.31
C ASN A 8 3.07 18.47 -0.95
N LYS A 9 1.95 17.75 -0.90
CA LYS A 9 1.29 17.38 0.36
C LYS A 9 1.21 15.86 0.49
N PRO A 10 1.44 15.31 1.69
CA PRO A 10 1.20 13.89 1.91
C PRO A 10 -0.32 13.64 1.91
N ILE A 11 -0.78 12.72 1.08
CA ILE A 11 -2.19 12.36 0.96
C ILE A 11 -2.51 10.96 1.43
N GLY A 12 -1.50 10.11 1.59
CA GLY A 12 -1.74 8.75 1.98
C GLY A 12 -0.48 8.06 2.49
N LEU A 13 -0.68 6.95 3.16
CA LEU A 13 0.35 6.10 3.73
C LEU A 13 0.11 4.68 3.27
N ASP A 14 1.10 4.11 2.58
CA ASP A 14 1.05 2.74 2.05
C ASP A 14 1.89 1.78 2.86
N THR A 15 1.36 0.61 3.14
CA THR A 15 2.11 -0.50 3.70
C THR A 15 1.84 -1.75 2.86
N ILE A 16 2.90 -2.45 2.48
CA ILE A 16 2.81 -3.59 1.59
C ILE A 16 3.43 -4.81 2.28
N TYR A 17 2.72 -5.92 2.28
CA TYR A 17 3.17 -7.18 2.84
C TYR A 17 3.26 -8.22 1.73
N VAL A 18 4.45 -8.75 1.51
CA VAL A 18 4.71 -9.81 0.53
C VAL A 18 5.67 -10.84 1.12
N SER A 19 5.62 -12.05 0.59
CA SER A 19 6.58 -13.08 0.94
C SER A 19 7.90 -12.85 0.20
N GLU A 20 8.99 -12.72 0.94
CA GLU A 20 10.34 -12.59 0.35
C GLU A 20 10.71 -13.80 -0.50
N THR A 21 10.26 -14.99 -0.10
CA THR A 21 10.50 -16.21 -0.85
C THR A 21 9.82 -16.19 -2.21
N THR A 22 8.60 -15.68 -2.27
CA THR A 22 7.83 -15.57 -3.51
C THR A 22 8.29 -14.38 -4.36
N PHE A 23 8.69 -13.29 -3.71
CA PHE A 23 9.09 -12.03 -4.36
C PHE A 23 10.46 -11.59 -3.88
N PRO A 24 11.54 -12.29 -4.27
CA PRO A 24 12.89 -11.92 -3.83
C PRO A 24 13.24 -10.50 -4.31
N ASP A 25 13.93 -9.74 -3.46
CA ASP A 25 14.35 -8.37 -3.72
C ASP A 25 13.21 -7.37 -3.93
N PHE A 26 11.99 -7.69 -3.48
CA PHE A 26 10.83 -6.82 -3.66
C PHE A 26 11.04 -5.45 -3.00
N ILE A 27 11.66 -5.40 -1.82
CA ILE A 27 11.88 -4.15 -1.10
C ILE A 27 12.73 -3.18 -1.93
N GLN A 28 13.79 -3.65 -2.55
CA GLN A 28 14.64 -2.84 -3.41
C GLN A 28 13.90 -2.35 -4.66
N LYS A 29 13.06 -3.20 -5.24
CA LYS A 29 12.25 -2.86 -6.42
C LYS A 29 11.14 -1.88 -6.06
N ALA A 30 10.51 -2.05 -4.90
CA ALA A 30 9.46 -1.15 -4.42
C ALA A 30 10.00 0.21 -4.00
N ALA A 31 11.27 0.32 -3.65
CA ALA A 31 11.93 1.59 -3.36
C ALA A 31 12.10 2.47 -4.61
N SER A 32 12.02 1.88 -5.81
CA SER A 32 11.95 2.66 -7.05
C SER A 32 10.57 3.31 -7.17
N GLU A 33 10.44 4.34 -8.00
CA GLU A 33 9.19 5.06 -8.20
C GLU A 33 8.21 4.36 -9.15
N LYS A 34 8.47 3.10 -9.51
CA LYS A 34 7.60 2.35 -10.41
C LYS A 34 6.28 2.00 -9.73
N PRO A 35 5.15 2.03 -10.45
CA PRO A 35 3.88 1.56 -9.94
C PRO A 35 3.96 0.10 -9.50
N LEU A 36 3.28 -0.22 -8.40
CA LEU A 36 3.36 -1.52 -7.77
C LEU A 36 2.97 -2.68 -8.69
N TYR A 37 1.84 -2.56 -9.38
CA TYR A 37 1.38 -3.63 -10.30
C TYR A 37 2.28 -3.78 -11.52
N HIS A 38 2.97 -2.72 -11.92
CA HIS A 38 3.98 -2.78 -12.95
C HIS A 38 5.16 -3.66 -12.52
N ILE A 39 5.62 -3.49 -11.27
CA ILE A 39 6.68 -4.32 -10.70
C ILE A 39 6.26 -5.79 -10.68
N LEU A 40 5.05 -6.09 -10.21
CA LEU A 40 4.55 -7.46 -10.15
C LEU A 40 4.52 -8.11 -11.53
N ARG A 41 4.04 -7.39 -12.53
CA ARG A 41 3.92 -7.91 -13.89
C ARG A 41 5.27 -8.02 -14.60
N GLU A 42 6.08 -6.95 -14.58
CA GLU A 42 7.33 -6.89 -15.34
C GLU A 42 8.47 -7.65 -14.69
N ASP A 43 8.60 -7.56 -13.36
CA ASP A 43 9.72 -8.15 -12.65
C ASP A 43 9.45 -9.57 -12.16
N TYR A 44 8.18 -9.94 -11.94
CA TYR A 44 7.80 -11.25 -11.42
C TYR A 44 6.86 -12.04 -12.33
N GLY A 45 6.42 -11.45 -13.43
CA GLY A 45 5.55 -12.13 -14.38
C GLY A 45 4.17 -12.48 -13.84
N LEU A 46 3.69 -11.75 -12.83
CA LEU A 46 2.41 -12.00 -12.19
C LEU A 46 1.39 -10.95 -12.57
N GLU A 47 0.20 -11.40 -12.94
CA GLU A 47 -0.97 -10.55 -13.10
C GLU A 47 -1.94 -10.78 -11.96
N VAL A 48 -2.56 -9.70 -11.48
CA VAL A 48 -3.61 -9.80 -10.47
C VAL A 48 -4.88 -10.25 -11.18
N ALA A 49 -5.32 -11.48 -10.88
CA ALA A 49 -6.57 -12.01 -11.43
C ALA A 49 -7.78 -11.45 -10.70
N GLU A 50 -7.66 -11.24 -9.40
CA GLU A 50 -8.76 -10.80 -8.54
C GLU A 50 -8.18 -10.05 -7.34
N ALA A 51 -8.96 -9.09 -6.81
CA ALA A 51 -8.60 -8.39 -5.60
C ALA A 51 -9.85 -8.14 -4.76
N THR A 52 -9.70 -8.24 -3.44
CA THR A 52 -10.74 -7.83 -2.50
C THR A 52 -10.32 -6.55 -1.80
N LEU A 53 -11.30 -5.66 -1.59
CA LEU A 53 -11.09 -4.40 -0.90
C LEU A 53 -11.96 -4.36 0.34
N GLU A 54 -11.38 -3.94 1.46
CA GLU A 54 -12.12 -3.62 2.67
C GLU A 54 -11.80 -2.19 3.06
N ILE A 55 -12.83 -1.36 3.18
CA ILE A 55 -12.69 0.07 3.46
C ILE A 55 -13.36 0.40 4.78
N ASN A 56 -12.61 1.00 5.70
CA ASN A 56 -13.11 1.43 7.00
C ASN A 56 -12.75 2.89 7.25
N GLY A 57 -13.62 3.60 7.96
CA GLY A 57 -13.28 4.91 8.50
C GLY A 57 -12.50 4.74 9.80
N ILE A 58 -11.43 5.49 9.97
CA ILE A 58 -10.65 5.53 11.21
C ILE A 58 -10.36 6.97 11.58
N LEU A 59 -9.97 7.19 12.83
CA LEU A 59 -9.49 8.49 13.29
C LEU A 59 -7.96 8.47 13.34
N ALA A 60 -7.34 9.58 12.95
CA ALA A 60 -5.89 9.70 12.97
C ALA A 60 -5.36 9.64 14.40
N ASP A 61 -4.44 8.71 14.65
CA ASP A 61 -3.62 8.71 15.88
C ASP A 61 -2.45 9.70 15.71
N SER A 62 -1.65 9.86 16.77
CA SER A 62 -0.54 10.81 16.74
C SER A 62 0.50 10.48 15.67
N SER A 63 0.75 9.20 15.42
CA SER A 63 1.71 8.76 14.40
C SER A 63 1.22 9.10 12.99
N LYS A 64 -0.02 8.75 12.67
CA LYS A 64 -0.61 9.04 11.36
C LYS A 64 -0.79 10.54 11.14
N ALA A 65 -1.20 11.27 12.19
CA ALA A 65 -1.35 12.71 12.11
C ALA A 65 -0.01 13.39 11.78
N SER A 66 1.07 12.96 12.40
CA SER A 66 2.41 13.49 12.13
C SER A 66 2.85 13.21 10.69
N LEU A 67 2.68 11.99 10.21
CA LEU A 67 3.08 11.58 8.87
C LEU A 67 2.25 12.24 7.78
N LEU A 68 0.95 12.34 7.98
CA LEU A 68 0.02 12.90 7.00
C LEU A 68 -0.20 14.41 7.17
N LYS A 69 0.43 15.03 8.16
CA LYS A 69 0.31 16.46 8.46
C LYS A 69 -1.14 16.87 8.64
N CYS A 70 -1.87 16.09 9.41
CA CYS A 70 -3.24 16.41 9.83
C CYS A 70 -3.31 16.43 11.36
N LEU A 71 -4.51 16.62 11.90
CA LEU A 71 -4.72 16.67 13.35
C LEU A 71 -5.09 15.29 13.88
N VAL A 72 -4.69 15.01 15.13
CA VAL A 72 -5.16 13.82 15.84
C VAL A 72 -6.70 13.88 15.91
N GLY A 73 -7.34 12.78 15.56
CA GLY A 73 -8.80 12.70 15.49
C GLY A 73 -9.40 13.05 14.14
N ASP A 74 -8.60 13.51 13.18
CA ASP A 74 -9.11 13.74 11.82
C ASP A 74 -9.56 12.41 11.18
N PRO A 75 -10.65 12.43 10.38
CA PRO A 75 -11.13 11.22 9.73
C PRO A 75 -10.22 10.81 8.57
N LEU A 76 -9.93 9.52 8.51
CA LEU A 76 -9.13 8.90 7.47
C LEU A 76 -9.84 7.64 6.96
N PHE A 77 -9.56 7.25 5.73
CA PHE A 77 -9.96 5.95 5.20
C PHE A 77 -8.83 4.96 5.34
N HIS A 78 -9.14 3.80 5.87
CA HIS A 78 -8.24 2.67 5.95
C HIS A 78 -8.69 1.62 4.93
N VAL A 79 -7.85 1.33 3.95
CA VAL A 79 -8.18 0.43 2.84
C VAL A 79 -7.23 -0.76 2.88
N GLU A 80 -7.78 -1.95 3.02
CA GLU A 80 -7.03 -3.20 2.88
C GLU A 80 -7.36 -3.84 1.54
N LYS A 81 -6.33 -4.15 0.77
CA LYS A 81 -6.48 -4.78 -0.54
C LYS A 81 -5.68 -6.06 -0.56
N THR A 82 -6.34 -7.18 -0.78
CA THR A 82 -5.70 -8.47 -0.95
C THR A 82 -5.77 -8.86 -2.42
N ALA A 83 -4.62 -9.06 -3.02
CA ALA A 83 -4.52 -9.47 -4.41
C ALA A 83 -4.41 -11.00 -4.50
N TYR A 84 -5.13 -11.57 -5.45
CA TYR A 84 -5.21 -13.01 -5.67
C TYR A 84 -4.82 -13.35 -7.09
N ASN A 85 -4.16 -14.50 -7.24
CA ASN A 85 -4.12 -15.22 -8.50
C ASN A 85 -4.83 -16.57 -8.25
N THR A 86 -4.12 -17.64 -7.94
CA THR A 86 -4.73 -18.92 -7.49
C THR A 86 -4.96 -18.92 -5.97
N TYR A 87 -4.16 -18.11 -5.26
CA TYR A 87 -4.19 -17.96 -3.81
C TYR A 87 -3.79 -16.53 -3.45
N PRO A 88 -4.06 -16.05 -2.22
CA PRO A 88 -3.62 -14.72 -1.79
C PRO A 88 -2.09 -14.65 -1.82
N PHE A 89 -1.53 -13.67 -2.51
CA PHE A 89 -0.08 -13.51 -2.59
C PHE A 89 0.42 -12.13 -2.16
N PHE A 90 -0.49 -11.20 -1.90
CA PHE A 90 -0.11 -9.82 -1.71
C PHE A 90 -1.15 -9.08 -0.89
N LEU A 91 -0.70 -8.37 0.15
CA LEU A 91 -1.55 -7.52 0.97
C LEU A 91 -1.05 -6.08 0.90
N HIS A 92 -1.94 -5.17 0.55
CA HIS A 92 -1.68 -3.75 0.48
C HIS A 92 -2.62 -3.00 1.40
N ILE A 93 -2.08 -2.26 2.35
CA ILE A 93 -2.83 -1.42 3.29
C ILE A 93 -2.55 0.02 2.96
N CYS A 94 -3.59 0.80 2.75
CA CYS A 94 -3.49 2.21 2.41
C CYS A 94 -4.34 3.03 3.38
N THR A 95 -3.78 4.10 3.91
CA THR A 95 -4.48 5.06 4.76
C THR A 95 -4.52 6.41 4.04
N LEU A 96 -5.69 6.92 3.81
CA LEU A 96 -5.91 8.15 3.04
C LEU A 96 -6.59 9.22 3.88
#